data_36b830124fbc5e3d34ab2390157deffc
#
_entry.id   36b830124fbc5e3d34ab2390157deffc
#
_cell.length_a   1.000
_cell.length_b   1.000
_cell.length_c   1.000
_cell.angle_alpha   90.00
_cell.angle_beta   90.00
_cell.angle_gamma   90.00
#
_symmetry.space_group_name_H-M   'P 1'
#
loop_
_entity.id
_entity.type
_entity.pdbx_description
1 polymer ?
#
loop_
_entity_poly.entity_id
_entity_poly.type
_entity_poly.pdbx_seq_one_letter_code
_entity_poly.pdbx_strand_id
1 'polypeptide(L)'
;MTKTGWQQLISHSSQPGAESAGWRPRFFRPAREEDAEALGRLLRDDARLQVFDAIDRQLADLVKTRHPSRTLGEQEIARLVEEHLRGAPRQAYGVWVHYPWSRRLVHLLDEAEFVELRTNRNKYKISAEEQAALAGRKIGVVGLSVGQSVALTVALERSAGELRIADFDHLELSNMNRIRTGVHNLDVPKVVATARDIAELDPFLEVKCFSEGVTPDNMDAFLLDGGKLDIVVDECDSLDIKLELRLRARAHRIPVLMDTSDRGLIDVERFDLEPDRPILHGLVGDLTPARIRGLSTEDKVPYVMQIIGQDTLSTRFAASLLEVQQTVSTWPQLGSAVVHGGAAAADTARRLALGEPVRSGRYYVDLEQLISGPEPGPGEAAAA
;
A
#
# COMPACT_ATOMS: atom_id res chain seq x y z
N MET A 1 44.02 -8.15 11.46
CA MET A 1 43.82 -7.17 10.35
C MET A 1 43.32 -5.87 10.94
N THR A 2 44.13 -4.81 10.93
CA THR A 2 43.71 -3.46 11.35
C THR A 2 42.72 -2.90 10.35
N LYS A 3 41.53 -2.54 10.82
CA LYS A 3 40.48 -1.87 9.96
C LYS A 3 41.08 -0.59 9.39
N THR A 4 40.98 -0.39 8.09
CA THR A 4 41.32 0.88 7.42
C THR A 4 40.46 2.00 7.95
N GLY A 5 40.89 3.27 7.86
CA GLY A 5 40.22 4.41 8.51
C GLY A 5 38.74 4.57 8.16
N TRP A 6 38.32 4.30 6.89
CA TRP A 6 36.91 4.35 6.49
C TRP A 6 36.06 3.23 7.13
N GLN A 7 36.62 2.04 7.36
CA GLN A 7 35.92 0.93 8.03
C GLN A 7 35.61 1.27 9.50
N GLN A 8 36.49 2.04 10.16
CA GLN A 8 36.24 2.55 11.50
C GLN A 8 35.13 3.61 11.50
N LEU A 9 35.13 4.51 10.50
CA LEU A 9 34.07 5.51 10.33
C LEU A 9 32.69 4.90 10.12
N ILE A 10 32.59 3.86 9.28
CA ILE A 10 31.32 3.13 9.06
C ILE A 10 30.85 2.43 10.35
N SER A 11 31.77 1.83 11.12
CA SER A 11 31.38 1.15 12.37
C SER A 11 30.92 2.12 13.48
N HIS A 12 31.23 3.41 13.35
CA HIS A 12 30.79 4.48 14.25
C HIS A 12 29.58 5.26 13.70
N SER A 13 29.26 5.13 12.40
CA SER A 13 27.99 5.61 11.88
C SER A 13 26.91 4.69 12.44
N SER A 14 26.10 5.23 13.33
CA SER A 14 24.94 4.52 13.88
C SER A 14 24.17 3.85 12.75
N GLN A 15 24.13 2.52 12.72
CA GLN A 15 23.02 1.84 12.04
C GLN A 15 21.75 2.49 12.55
N PRO A 16 20.72 2.68 11.73
CA PRO A 16 19.42 3.13 12.20
C PRO A 16 18.98 2.16 13.30
N GLY A 17 19.25 2.51 14.56
CA GLY A 17 18.90 1.70 15.72
C GLY A 17 17.41 1.67 15.97
N ALA A 18 16.97 1.19 17.12
CA ALA A 18 15.57 1.04 17.52
C ALA A 18 14.72 2.34 17.42
N GLU A 19 15.34 3.52 17.40
CA GLU A 19 14.68 4.79 17.01
C GLU A 19 14.18 4.77 15.55
N SER A 20 14.67 3.85 14.72
CA SER A 20 14.26 3.66 13.34
C SER A 20 12.95 2.91 13.17
N ALA A 21 12.33 2.37 14.22
CA ALA A 21 11.04 1.67 14.12
C ALA A 21 9.83 2.62 13.96
N GLY A 22 10.02 3.94 14.11
CA GLY A 22 8.95 4.91 13.94
C GLY A 22 8.57 5.09 12.46
N TRP A 23 7.27 5.17 12.20
CA TRP A 23 6.71 5.46 10.88
C TRP A 23 5.78 6.68 10.87
N ARG A 24 5.54 7.30 12.04
CA ARG A 24 4.62 8.43 12.15
C ARG A 24 5.35 9.75 11.97
N PRO A 25 4.92 10.59 11.02
CA PRO A 25 5.43 11.94 10.92
C PRO A 25 4.96 12.79 12.10
N ARG A 26 5.69 13.88 12.37
CA ARG A 26 5.31 14.87 13.38
C ARG A 26 4.83 16.12 12.68
N PHE A 27 3.71 16.68 13.15
CA PHE A 27 3.08 17.85 12.56
C PHE A 27 3.31 19.06 13.45
N PHE A 28 3.66 20.20 12.85
CA PHE A 28 3.80 21.49 13.50
C PHE A 28 2.98 22.51 12.73
N ARG A 29 1.99 23.12 13.38
CA ARG A 29 1.16 24.19 12.85
C ARG A 29 1.57 25.51 13.52
N PRO A 30 2.43 26.34 12.91
CA PRO A 30 3.02 27.52 13.56
C PRO A 30 2.01 28.58 13.98
N ALA A 31 0.78 28.51 13.51
CA ALA A 31 -0.32 29.32 14.03
C ALA A 31 -0.63 29.01 15.52
N ARG A 32 -0.16 27.88 16.05
CA ARG A 32 -0.21 27.51 17.47
C ARG A 32 1.15 27.78 18.08
N GLU A 33 1.20 28.53 19.18
CA GLU A 33 2.45 28.94 19.84
C GLU A 33 3.32 27.73 20.24
N GLU A 34 2.71 26.71 20.81
CA GLU A 34 3.40 25.46 21.20
C GLU A 34 4.11 24.77 20.02
N ASP A 35 3.42 24.69 18.87
CA ASP A 35 3.97 24.09 17.66
C ASP A 35 5.09 24.95 17.06
N ALA A 36 4.94 26.28 17.09
CA ALA A 36 5.96 27.21 16.62
C ALA A 36 7.26 27.11 17.47
N GLU A 37 7.12 27.02 18.80
CA GLU A 37 8.26 26.79 19.70
C GLU A 37 8.92 25.43 19.48
N ALA A 38 8.10 24.35 19.32
CA ALA A 38 8.61 23.00 19.09
C ALA A 38 9.33 22.90 17.75
N LEU A 39 8.78 23.52 16.70
CA LEU A 39 9.45 23.65 15.39
C LEU A 39 10.76 24.41 15.50
N GLY A 40 10.77 25.52 16.24
CA GLY A 40 11.97 26.32 16.49
C GLY A 40 13.05 25.52 17.26
N ARG A 41 12.66 24.68 18.19
CA ARG A 41 13.61 23.75 18.87
C ARG A 41 14.18 22.73 17.89
N LEU A 42 13.33 22.05 17.11
CA LEU A 42 13.77 21.07 16.12
C LEU A 42 14.79 21.66 15.14
N LEU A 43 14.53 22.86 14.61
CA LEU A 43 15.42 23.56 13.67
C LEU A 43 16.77 23.94 14.28
N ARG A 44 16.84 24.22 15.59
CA ARG A 44 18.10 24.54 16.28
C ARG A 44 18.89 23.28 16.67
N ASP A 45 18.19 22.21 17.05
CA ASP A 45 18.80 21.04 17.69
C ASP A 45 19.30 20.01 16.67
N ASP A 46 18.71 19.94 15.47
CA ASP A 46 19.15 19.01 14.41
C ASP A 46 19.80 19.74 13.23
N ALA A 47 21.11 19.94 13.30
CA ALA A 47 21.89 20.57 12.23
C ALA A 47 21.92 19.80 10.89
N ARG A 48 21.44 18.54 10.88
CA ARG A 48 21.36 17.69 9.68
C ARG A 48 19.95 17.64 9.10
N LEU A 49 19.01 18.40 9.66
CA LEU A 49 17.64 18.48 9.18
C LEU A 49 17.60 19.10 7.78
N GLN A 50 16.95 18.43 6.85
CA GLN A 50 16.74 18.92 5.50
C GLN A 50 15.36 19.59 5.40
N VAL A 51 15.35 20.88 5.08
CA VAL A 51 14.12 21.68 5.02
C VAL A 51 13.68 21.86 3.57
N PHE A 52 12.42 21.49 3.29
CA PHE A 52 11.79 21.64 1.98
C PHE A 52 10.58 22.55 2.11
N ASP A 53 10.68 23.74 1.55
CA ASP A 53 9.59 24.72 1.52
C ASP A 53 9.20 25.05 0.08
N ALA A 54 8.03 24.58 -0.31
CA ALA A 54 7.43 24.85 -1.61
C ALA A 54 5.99 25.37 -1.46
N ILE A 55 5.66 26.00 -0.36
CA ILE A 55 4.30 26.45 -0.05
C ILE A 55 3.76 27.45 -1.10
N ASP A 56 4.59 28.35 -1.61
CA ASP A 56 4.17 29.30 -2.64
C ASP A 56 3.71 28.62 -3.92
N ARG A 57 4.38 27.52 -4.32
CA ARG A 57 3.99 26.73 -5.49
C ARG A 57 2.68 25.98 -5.23
N GLN A 58 2.52 25.41 -4.03
CA GLN A 58 1.30 24.71 -3.64
C GLN A 58 0.10 25.68 -3.60
N LEU A 59 0.26 26.87 -3.07
CA LEU A 59 -0.76 27.92 -3.05
C LEU A 59 -1.13 28.36 -4.48
N ALA A 60 -0.14 28.56 -5.34
CA ALA A 60 -0.41 28.90 -6.75
C ALA A 60 -1.17 27.79 -7.48
N ASP A 61 -0.82 26.53 -7.22
CA ASP A 61 -1.52 25.38 -7.82
C ASP A 61 -2.94 25.22 -7.25
N LEU A 62 -3.15 25.47 -5.96
CA LEU A 62 -4.46 25.46 -5.33
C LEU A 62 -5.39 26.53 -5.94
N VAL A 63 -4.88 27.76 -6.11
CA VAL A 63 -5.63 28.84 -6.74
C VAL A 63 -6.01 28.50 -8.18
N LYS A 64 -5.08 27.96 -8.98
CA LYS A 64 -5.38 27.48 -10.35
C LYS A 64 -6.43 26.37 -10.35
N THR A 65 -6.32 25.43 -9.42
CA THR A 65 -7.26 24.32 -9.28
C THR A 65 -8.67 24.77 -8.98
N ARG A 66 -8.82 25.86 -8.21
CA ARG A 66 -10.12 26.47 -7.87
C ARG A 66 -10.69 27.35 -8.98
N HIS A 67 -9.90 27.67 -10.01
CA HIS A 67 -10.31 28.46 -11.17
C HIS A 67 -10.05 27.75 -12.50
N PRO A 68 -10.56 26.52 -12.73
CA PRO A 68 -10.15 25.67 -13.84
C PRO A 68 -10.54 26.20 -15.23
N SER A 69 -11.56 27.06 -15.30
CA SER A 69 -12.05 27.68 -16.56
C SER A 69 -11.29 28.94 -16.96
N ARG A 70 -10.30 29.38 -16.17
CA ARG A 70 -9.59 30.65 -16.39
C ARG A 70 -8.12 30.39 -16.61
N THR A 71 -7.53 31.06 -17.60
CA THR A 71 -6.07 31.16 -17.74
C THR A 71 -5.59 32.33 -16.88
N LEU A 72 -5.04 32.02 -15.71
CA LEU A 72 -4.55 33.02 -14.76
C LEU A 72 -3.12 33.41 -15.10
N GLY A 73 -2.85 34.72 -15.21
CA GLY A 73 -1.50 35.28 -15.31
C GLY A 73 -0.80 35.32 -13.94
N GLU A 74 0.52 35.47 -13.93
CA GLU A 74 1.32 35.46 -12.70
C GLU A 74 0.86 36.50 -11.67
N GLN A 75 0.57 37.74 -12.10
CA GLN A 75 0.09 38.81 -11.22
C GLN A 75 -1.26 38.49 -10.59
N GLU A 76 -2.14 37.86 -11.36
CA GLU A 76 -3.46 37.47 -10.88
C GLU A 76 -3.36 36.31 -9.90
N ILE A 77 -2.50 35.32 -10.16
CA ILE A 77 -2.21 34.23 -9.22
C ILE A 77 -1.69 34.80 -7.91
N ALA A 78 -0.70 35.69 -7.96
CA ALA A 78 -0.13 36.32 -6.77
C ALA A 78 -1.23 37.06 -5.96
N ARG A 79 -2.09 37.84 -6.60
CA ARG A 79 -3.19 38.52 -5.95
C ARG A 79 -4.16 37.56 -5.27
N LEU A 80 -4.57 36.51 -5.98
CA LEU A 80 -5.50 35.49 -5.43
C LEU A 80 -4.88 34.70 -4.28
N VAL A 81 -3.57 34.46 -4.31
CA VAL A 81 -2.83 33.84 -3.19
C VAL A 81 -2.86 34.78 -1.96
N GLU A 82 -2.59 36.07 -2.12
CA GLU A 82 -2.67 37.02 -1.01
C GLU A 82 -4.09 37.12 -0.43
N GLU A 83 -5.09 37.15 -1.29
CA GLU A 83 -6.50 37.13 -0.86
C GLU A 83 -6.83 35.85 -0.08
N HIS A 84 -6.29 34.70 -0.52
CA HIS A 84 -6.47 33.43 0.15
C HIS A 84 -5.79 33.38 1.52
N LEU A 85 -4.57 33.88 1.63
CA LEU A 85 -3.80 33.94 2.88
C LEU A 85 -4.44 34.88 3.93
N ARG A 86 -5.23 35.87 3.52
CA ARG A 86 -5.90 36.85 4.42
C ARG A 86 -4.94 37.51 5.41
N GLY A 87 -3.71 37.74 4.99
CA GLY A 87 -2.67 38.37 5.79
C GLY A 87 -1.88 37.37 6.70
N ALA A 88 -2.14 36.07 6.63
CA ALA A 88 -1.33 35.10 7.33
C ALA A 88 0.09 35.03 6.71
N PRO A 89 1.15 35.04 7.53
CA PRO A 89 2.51 34.84 7.03
C PRO A 89 2.67 33.48 6.35
N ARG A 90 3.30 33.44 5.17
CA ARG A 90 3.50 32.17 4.41
C ARG A 90 4.16 31.08 5.23
N GLN A 91 5.18 31.43 6.01
CA GLN A 91 5.90 30.47 6.86
C GLN A 91 5.06 29.86 7.97
N ALA A 92 3.96 30.52 8.33
CA ALA A 92 3.02 30.05 9.35
C ALA A 92 1.74 29.46 8.75
N TYR A 93 1.57 29.53 7.42
CA TYR A 93 0.41 28.97 6.74
C TYR A 93 0.56 27.45 6.56
N GLY A 94 -0.54 26.71 6.67
CA GLY A 94 -0.51 25.26 6.52
C GLY A 94 0.18 24.53 7.67
N VAL A 95 1.05 23.57 7.35
CA VAL A 95 1.67 22.68 8.33
C VAL A 95 3.10 22.30 7.92
N TRP A 96 3.99 22.23 8.89
CA TRP A 96 5.31 21.63 8.74
C TRP A 96 5.28 20.18 9.20
N VAL A 97 5.67 19.27 8.30
CA VAL A 97 5.67 17.82 8.56
C VAL A 97 7.11 17.34 8.66
N HIS A 98 7.47 16.81 9.82
CA HIS A 98 8.79 16.23 10.07
C HIS A 98 8.72 14.71 9.93
N TYR A 99 9.60 14.16 9.11
CA TYR A 99 9.83 12.73 8.91
C TYR A 99 11.11 12.31 9.64
N PRO A 100 11.04 11.80 10.89
CA PRO A 100 12.23 11.53 11.71
C PRO A 100 13.21 10.55 11.08
N TRP A 101 12.71 9.54 10.38
CA TRP A 101 13.53 8.51 9.75
C TRP A 101 14.41 9.00 8.60
N SER A 102 14.01 10.07 7.94
CA SER A 102 14.74 10.67 6.81
C SER A 102 15.30 12.06 7.13
N ARG A 103 15.02 12.59 8.33
CA ARG A 103 15.38 13.96 8.77
C ARG A 103 14.92 15.03 7.78
N ARG A 104 13.75 14.85 7.20
CA ARG A 104 13.13 15.80 6.31
C ARG A 104 12.05 16.57 7.06
N LEU A 105 12.04 17.88 6.87
CA LEU A 105 10.99 18.79 7.31
C LEU A 105 10.38 19.42 6.08
N VAL A 106 9.11 19.18 5.83
CA VAL A 106 8.43 19.59 4.60
C VAL A 106 7.27 20.52 4.94
N HIS A 107 7.21 21.67 4.26
CA HIS A 107 6.12 22.62 4.39
C HIS A 107 5.00 22.30 3.41
N LEU A 108 3.80 22.04 3.93
CA LEU A 108 2.64 21.60 3.15
C LEU A 108 1.40 22.48 3.45
N LEU A 109 0.48 22.51 2.51
CA LEU A 109 -0.91 22.87 2.80
C LEU A 109 -1.44 21.97 3.92
N ASP A 110 -2.32 22.48 4.79
CA ASP A 110 -2.93 21.62 5.81
C ASP A 110 -3.94 20.66 5.17
N GLU A 111 -4.36 19.64 5.89
CA GLU A 111 -5.04 18.45 5.40
C GLU A 111 -6.13 18.74 4.36
N ALA A 112 -7.05 19.66 4.65
CA ALA A 112 -8.18 19.92 3.76
C ALA A 112 -7.75 20.39 2.37
N GLU A 113 -6.82 21.33 2.30
CA GLU A 113 -6.31 21.88 1.05
C GLU A 113 -5.32 20.96 0.36
N PHE A 114 -4.52 20.25 1.14
CA PHE A 114 -3.65 19.19 0.64
C PHE A 114 -4.47 18.12 -0.09
N VAL A 115 -5.54 17.63 0.53
CA VAL A 115 -6.42 16.62 -0.08
C VAL A 115 -7.13 17.17 -1.31
N GLU A 116 -7.69 18.39 -1.23
CA GLU A 116 -8.34 19.05 -2.37
C GLU A 116 -7.42 19.12 -3.59
N LEU A 117 -6.20 19.60 -3.38
CA LEU A 117 -5.23 19.75 -4.47
C LEU A 117 -4.75 18.40 -4.99
N ARG A 118 -4.35 17.50 -4.08
CA ARG A 118 -3.76 16.21 -4.42
C ARG A 118 -4.74 15.29 -5.14
N THR A 119 -6.01 15.29 -4.76
CA THR A 119 -7.05 14.45 -5.39
C THR A 119 -7.77 15.15 -6.55
N ASN A 120 -7.39 16.36 -6.91
CA ASN A 120 -8.07 17.12 -7.97
C ASN A 120 -8.08 16.36 -9.32
N ARG A 121 -7.05 15.58 -9.61
CA ARG A 121 -7.00 14.79 -10.85
C ARG A 121 -7.77 13.47 -10.81
N ASN A 122 -8.32 13.13 -9.65
CA ASN A 122 -9.26 12.01 -9.53
C ASN A 122 -10.67 12.39 -10.01
N LYS A 123 -11.00 13.69 -10.05
CA LYS A 123 -12.32 14.20 -10.41
C LYS A 123 -12.86 13.58 -11.70
N TYR A 124 -14.15 13.26 -11.71
CA TYR A 124 -14.87 12.50 -12.73
C TYR A 124 -14.54 11.00 -12.83
N LYS A 125 -13.42 10.55 -12.25
CA LYS A 125 -13.16 9.12 -12.01
C LYS A 125 -13.63 8.70 -10.63
N ILE A 126 -13.47 9.62 -9.67
CA ILE A 126 -14.01 9.57 -8.31
C ILE A 126 -14.66 10.92 -8.10
N SER A 127 -15.97 10.97 -7.82
CA SER A 127 -16.68 12.24 -7.55
C SER A 127 -16.26 12.81 -6.18
N ALA A 128 -16.65 14.05 -5.90
CA ALA A 128 -16.37 14.67 -4.61
C ALA A 128 -17.10 13.95 -3.45
N GLU A 129 -18.31 13.50 -3.70
CA GLU A 129 -19.14 12.75 -2.77
C GLU A 129 -18.54 11.36 -2.51
N GLU A 130 -18.06 10.67 -3.56
CA GLU A 130 -17.36 9.39 -3.45
C GLU A 130 -16.03 9.53 -2.70
N GLN A 131 -15.26 10.60 -2.99
CA GLN A 131 -14.00 10.86 -2.26
C GLN A 131 -14.27 11.10 -0.77
N ALA A 132 -15.34 11.81 -0.43
CA ALA A 132 -15.77 12.02 0.95
C ALA A 132 -16.22 10.70 1.62
N ALA A 133 -16.94 9.85 0.90
CA ALA A 133 -17.34 8.52 1.39
C ALA A 133 -16.12 7.61 1.62
N LEU A 134 -15.16 7.61 0.71
CA LEU A 134 -13.91 6.84 0.82
C LEU A 134 -13.05 7.29 2.01
N ALA A 135 -13.07 8.57 2.37
CA ALA A 135 -12.36 9.08 3.56
C ALA A 135 -12.83 8.45 4.88
N GLY A 136 -14.04 7.85 4.92
CA GLY A 136 -14.54 7.09 6.07
C GLY A 136 -14.22 5.59 6.03
N ARG A 137 -13.62 5.07 4.95
CA ARG A 137 -13.40 3.64 4.75
C ARG A 137 -12.08 3.17 5.36
N LYS A 138 -12.09 1.91 5.80
CA LYS A 138 -10.96 1.23 6.44
C LYS A 138 -10.61 -0.02 5.65
N ILE A 139 -9.39 -0.10 5.14
CA ILE A 139 -8.90 -1.23 4.36
C ILE A 139 -7.74 -1.89 5.10
N GLY A 140 -7.82 -3.21 5.25
CA GLY A 140 -6.73 -4.03 5.79
C GLY A 140 -5.94 -4.70 4.66
N VAL A 141 -4.61 -4.72 4.76
CA VAL A 141 -3.73 -5.44 3.83
C VAL A 141 -2.79 -6.34 4.63
N VAL A 142 -2.86 -7.64 4.37
CA VAL A 142 -2.07 -8.66 5.05
C VAL A 142 -1.04 -9.25 4.08
N GLY A 143 0.25 -9.15 4.44
CA GLY A 143 1.37 -9.51 3.55
C GLY A 143 1.78 -8.33 2.65
N LEU A 144 3.00 -7.84 2.79
CA LEU A 144 3.47 -6.62 2.13
C LEU A 144 4.57 -6.86 1.07
N SER A 145 4.75 -8.11 0.67
CA SER A 145 5.55 -8.40 -0.52
C SER A 145 4.82 -7.99 -1.80
N VAL A 146 3.57 -8.43 -1.96
CA VAL A 146 2.65 -8.04 -3.03
C VAL A 146 1.73 -6.92 -2.55
N GLY A 147 1.19 -7.04 -1.34
CA GLY A 147 0.24 -6.10 -0.76
C GLY A 147 0.77 -4.68 -0.57
N GLN A 148 2.10 -4.46 -0.57
CA GLN A 148 2.64 -3.09 -0.62
C GLN A 148 2.12 -2.35 -1.86
N SER A 149 2.04 -3.02 -3.01
CA SER A 149 1.53 -2.41 -4.24
C SER A 149 0.06 -1.99 -4.11
N VAL A 150 -0.76 -2.80 -3.42
CA VAL A 150 -2.15 -2.46 -3.08
C VAL A 150 -2.19 -1.25 -2.15
N ALA A 151 -1.48 -1.31 -1.02
CA ALA A 151 -1.48 -0.26 0.00
C ALA A 151 -1.03 1.10 -0.56
N LEU A 152 0.04 1.12 -1.36
CA LEU A 152 0.52 2.34 -2.01
C LEU A 152 -0.46 2.87 -3.06
N THR A 153 -1.15 2.01 -3.81
CA THR A 153 -2.14 2.44 -4.80
C THR A 153 -3.37 3.05 -4.12
N VAL A 154 -3.87 2.42 -3.04
CA VAL A 154 -4.94 2.98 -2.19
C VAL A 154 -4.55 4.35 -1.64
N ALA A 155 -3.31 4.50 -1.15
CA ALA A 155 -2.79 5.76 -0.65
C ALA A 155 -2.65 6.82 -1.76
N LEU A 156 -2.19 6.45 -2.95
CA LEU A 156 -2.09 7.34 -4.11
C LEU A 156 -3.45 7.88 -4.54
N GLU A 157 -4.47 7.04 -4.61
CA GLU A 157 -5.84 7.44 -4.95
C GLU A 157 -6.57 8.08 -3.77
N ARG A 158 -6.08 7.90 -2.55
CA ARG A 158 -6.78 8.22 -1.29
C ARG A 158 -8.17 7.56 -1.25
N SER A 159 -8.22 6.29 -1.65
CA SER A 159 -9.44 5.49 -1.70
C SER A 159 -9.79 4.80 -0.36
N ALA A 160 -9.14 5.21 0.72
CA ALA A 160 -9.48 4.90 2.11
C ALA A 160 -9.05 6.04 3.04
N GLY A 161 -9.67 6.14 4.21
CA GLY A 161 -9.25 7.05 5.29
C GLY A 161 -8.33 6.38 6.32
N GLU A 162 -8.40 5.06 6.44
CA GLU A 162 -7.52 4.26 7.31
C GLU A 162 -7.00 3.04 6.56
N LEU A 163 -5.70 2.80 6.66
CA LEU A 163 -5.06 1.56 6.24
C LEU A 163 -4.54 0.80 7.46
N ARG A 164 -4.88 -0.49 7.58
CA ARG A 164 -4.23 -1.42 8.49
C ARG A 164 -3.33 -2.33 7.67
N ILE A 165 -2.05 -2.30 7.94
CA ILE A 165 -1.06 -3.09 7.22
C ILE A 165 -0.36 -4.05 8.16
N ALA A 166 -0.16 -5.27 7.71
CA ALA A 166 0.40 -6.34 8.53
C ALA A 166 1.45 -7.14 7.77
N ASP A 167 2.64 -7.24 8.34
CA ASP A 167 3.74 -8.08 7.85
C ASP A 167 4.77 -8.24 8.97
N PHE A 168 5.39 -9.41 9.12
CA PHE A 168 6.41 -9.68 10.13
C PHE A 168 7.83 -9.74 9.57
N ASP A 169 7.98 -9.72 8.24
CA ASP A 169 9.27 -9.82 7.58
C ASP A 169 10.02 -8.49 7.50
N HIS A 170 11.32 -8.60 7.29
CA HIS A 170 12.21 -7.49 6.95
C HIS A 170 12.46 -7.44 5.44
N LEU A 171 12.85 -6.26 4.96
CA LEU A 171 13.20 -6.06 3.57
C LEU A 171 14.53 -6.73 3.25
N GLU A 172 14.50 -7.62 2.26
CA GLU A 172 15.67 -8.30 1.71
C GLU A 172 15.97 -7.79 0.30
N LEU A 173 17.23 -7.92 -0.12
CA LEU A 173 17.63 -7.55 -1.48
C LEU A 173 16.85 -8.34 -2.55
N SER A 174 16.53 -9.60 -2.27
CA SER A 174 15.70 -10.47 -3.12
C SER A 174 14.25 -10.00 -3.30
N ASN A 175 13.77 -9.11 -2.43
CA ASN A 175 12.44 -8.52 -2.55
C ASN A 175 12.41 -7.29 -3.47
N MET A 176 13.58 -6.69 -3.75
CA MET A 176 13.69 -5.42 -4.48
C MET A 176 13.32 -5.51 -5.96
N ASN A 177 13.09 -6.71 -6.48
CA ASN A 177 12.58 -6.90 -7.83
C ASN A 177 11.07 -6.55 -7.98
N ARG A 178 10.36 -6.39 -6.84
CA ARG A 178 8.92 -6.14 -6.82
C ARG A 178 8.42 -5.17 -5.76
N ILE A 179 9.11 -5.03 -4.62
CA ILE A 179 8.78 -4.05 -3.58
C ILE A 179 9.36 -2.69 -3.97
N ARG A 180 8.50 -1.67 -4.03
CA ARG A 180 8.88 -0.30 -4.41
C ARG A 180 9.40 0.46 -3.20
N THR A 181 10.69 0.37 -2.96
CA THR A 181 11.39 1.12 -1.90
C THR A 181 12.86 1.28 -2.24
N GLY A 182 13.59 2.11 -1.52
CA GLY A 182 15.02 2.30 -1.76
C GLY A 182 15.89 1.25 -1.05
N VAL A 183 17.05 0.92 -1.64
CA VAL A 183 18.00 -0.07 -1.07
C VAL A 183 18.53 0.33 0.31
N HIS A 184 18.41 1.57 0.72
CA HIS A 184 18.75 2.04 2.07
C HIS A 184 17.77 1.55 3.14
N ASN A 185 16.64 0.97 2.75
CA ASN A 185 15.65 0.35 3.64
C ASN A 185 15.87 -1.16 3.84
N LEU A 186 16.96 -1.73 3.30
CA LEU A 186 17.30 -3.14 3.59
C LEU A 186 17.37 -3.35 5.10
N ASP A 187 16.84 -4.49 5.57
CA ASP A 187 16.73 -4.89 6.97
C ASP A 187 15.74 -4.05 7.81
N VAL A 188 14.99 -3.13 7.19
CA VAL A 188 13.86 -2.47 7.84
C VAL A 188 12.63 -3.40 7.76
N PRO A 189 11.79 -3.50 8.81
CA PRO A 189 10.53 -4.25 8.73
C PRO A 189 9.68 -3.77 7.55
N LYS A 190 9.13 -4.68 6.74
CA LYS A 190 8.32 -4.34 5.55
C LYS A 190 7.15 -3.42 5.90
N VAL A 191 6.51 -3.68 7.04
CA VAL A 191 5.38 -2.87 7.52
C VAL A 191 5.80 -1.43 7.83
N VAL A 192 6.98 -1.23 8.41
CA VAL A 192 7.52 0.09 8.74
C VAL A 192 7.92 0.85 7.46
N ALA A 193 8.63 0.18 6.54
CA ALA A 193 9.01 0.78 5.27
C ALA A 193 7.77 1.20 4.46
N THR A 194 6.76 0.33 4.35
CA THR A 194 5.50 0.64 3.65
C THR A 194 4.75 1.81 4.31
N ALA A 195 4.68 1.85 5.65
CA ALA A 195 4.03 2.95 6.35
C ALA A 195 4.75 4.29 6.15
N ARG A 196 6.10 4.28 6.10
CA ARG A 196 6.91 5.47 5.78
C ARG A 196 6.66 5.95 4.35
N ASP A 197 6.67 5.03 3.39
CA ASP A 197 6.39 5.33 1.99
C ASP A 197 4.99 5.96 1.84
N ILE A 198 3.97 5.42 2.53
CA ILE A 198 2.62 6.00 2.58
C ILE A 198 2.64 7.39 3.21
N ALA A 199 3.30 7.57 4.35
CA ALA A 199 3.36 8.86 5.04
C ALA A 199 4.11 9.94 4.22
N GLU A 200 5.10 9.55 3.40
CA GLU A 200 5.78 10.45 2.48
C GLU A 200 4.95 10.77 1.22
N LEU A 201 3.94 9.96 0.88
CA LEU A 201 2.93 10.24 -0.16
C LEU A 201 1.77 11.09 0.37
N ASP A 202 1.28 10.75 1.56
CA ASP A 202 0.15 11.39 2.21
C ASP A 202 0.30 11.29 3.74
N PRO A 203 0.87 12.33 4.39
CA PRO A 203 1.10 12.28 5.84
C PRO A 203 -0.18 12.29 6.67
N PHE A 204 -1.33 12.66 6.08
CA PHE A 204 -2.62 12.74 6.76
C PHE A 204 -3.43 11.44 6.68
N LEU A 205 -3.00 10.47 5.87
CA LEU A 205 -3.64 9.16 5.81
C LEU A 205 -3.31 8.37 7.08
N GLU A 206 -4.34 7.87 7.77
CA GLU A 206 -4.12 7.06 8.97
C GLU A 206 -3.59 5.68 8.60
N VAL A 207 -2.43 5.31 9.17
CA VAL A 207 -1.83 3.98 8.99
C VAL A 207 -1.63 3.33 10.35
N LYS A 208 -2.15 2.10 10.49
CA LYS A 208 -1.94 1.22 11.64
C LYS A 208 -1.10 0.03 11.23
N CYS A 209 0.03 -0.16 11.90
CA CYS A 209 0.98 -1.23 11.62
C CYS A 209 0.83 -2.39 12.60
N PHE A 210 0.78 -3.61 12.05
CA PHE A 210 0.84 -4.86 12.79
C PHE A 210 2.16 -5.55 12.46
N SER A 211 3.20 -5.22 13.22
CA SER A 211 4.58 -5.63 12.94
C SER A 211 4.87 -7.11 13.21
N GLU A 212 3.99 -7.79 13.92
CA GLU A 212 4.05 -9.25 14.13
C GLU A 212 3.29 -10.02 13.04
N GLY A 213 2.82 -9.30 12.01
CA GLY A 213 1.85 -9.83 11.07
C GLY A 213 0.46 -10.02 11.70
N VAL A 214 -0.44 -10.68 10.97
CA VAL A 214 -1.71 -11.14 11.52
C VAL A 214 -1.52 -12.54 12.09
N THR A 215 -1.89 -12.71 13.35
CA THR A 215 -1.84 -13.97 14.11
C THR A 215 -3.24 -14.31 14.63
N PRO A 216 -3.52 -15.55 15.06
CA PRO A 216 -4.80 -15.89 15.68
C PRO A 216 -5.16 -14.99 16.87
N ASP A 217 -4.15 -14.51 17.61
CA ASP A 217 -4.34 -13.72 18.84
C ASP A 217 -4.65 -12.24 18.56
N ASN A 218 -4.08 -11.66 17.48
CA ASN A 218 -4.27 -10.25 17.13
C ASN A 218 -5.26 -10.02 15.97
N MET A 219 -5.80 -11.10 15.36
CA MET A 219 -6.65 -11.00 14.16
C MET A 219 -7.93 -10.20 14.39
N ASP A 220 -8.57 -10.36 15.54
CA ASP A 220 -9.76 -9.58 15.87
C ASP A 220 -9.41 -8.10 16.07
N ALA A 221 -8.26 -7.79 16.68
CA ALA A 221 -7.77 -6.43 16.77
C ALA A 221 -7.51 -5.84 15.37
N PHE A 222 -6.88 -6.62 14.47
CA PHE A 222 -6.67 -6.21 13.07
C PHE A 222 -7.99 -5.91 12.35
N LEU A 223 -9.00 -6.76 12.51
CA LEU A 223 -10.27 -6.64 11.82
C LEU A 223 -11.20 -5.56 12.41
N LEU A 224 -11.17 -5.35 13.74
CA LEU A 224 -12.25 -4.66 14.46
C LEU A 224 -11.83 -3.42 15.26
N ASP A 225 -10.57 -3.31 15.72
CA ASP A 225 -10.17 -2.25 16.65
C ASP A 225 -10.25 -0.84 16.05
N GLY A 226 -10.97 0.05 16.75
CA GLY A 226 -11.23 1.40 16.25
C GLY A 226 -12.24 1.46 15.11
N GLY A 227 -13.05 0.40 14.98
CA GLY A 227 -14.09 0.20 13.96
C GLY A 227 -13.72 -0.89 12.97
N LYS A 228 -14.73 -1.67 12.59
CA LYS A 228 -14.60 -2.79 11.66
C LYS A 228 -13.99 -2.36 10.33
N LEU A 229 -13.10 -3.18 9.76
CA LEU A 229 -12.65 -3.01 8.38
C LEU A 229 -13.81 -3.14 7.39
N ASP A 230 -13.81 -2.31 6.38
CA ASP A 230 -14.75 -2.43 5.25
C ASP A 230 -14.30 -3.53 4.28
N ILE A 231 -13.00 -3.74 4.14
CA ILE A 231 -12.41 -4.70 3.18
C ILE A 231 -11.07 -5.21 3.75
N VAL A 232 -10.78 -6.48 3.48
CA VAL A 232 -9.45 -7.07 3.71
C VAL A 232 -8.87 -7.53 2.38
N VAL A 233 -7.61 -7.20 2.14
CA VAL A 233 -6.79 -7.73 1.05
C VAL A 233 -5.78 -8.71 1.65
N ASP A 234 -5.83 -9.95 1.21
CA ASP A 234 -5.03 -11.07 1.74
C ASP A 234 -3.95 -11.50 0.75
N GLU A 235 -2.76 -10.98 0.94
CA GLU A 235 -1.55 -11.31 0.17
C GLU A 235 -0.55 -12.14 0.99
N CYS A 236 -0.99 -12.75 2.10
CA CYS A 236 -0.10 -13.56 2.92
C CYS A 236 0.14 -14.96 2.32
N ASP A 237 1.33 -15.50 2.52
CA ASP A 237 1.70 -16.84 2.07
C ASP A 237 1.28 -17.93 3.07
N SER A 238 1.03 -17.59 4.32
CA SER A 238 0.69 -18.52 5.39
C SER A 238 -0.71 -19.07 5.22
N LEU A 239 -0.82 -20.35 4.83
CA LEU A 239 -2.10 -20.97 4.50
C LEU A 239 -3.06 -21.06 5.70
N ASP A 240 -2.54 -21.31 6.91
CA ASP A 240 -3.37 -21.34 8.12
C ASP A 240 -3.93 -19.96 8.48
N ILE A 241 -3.12 -18.91 8.33
CA ILE A 241 -3.57 -17.52 8.52
C ILE A 241 -4.59 -17.15 7.43
N LYS A 242 -4.34 -17.53 6.17
CA LYS A 242 -5.24 -17.31 5.05
C LYS A 242 -6.64 -17.90 5.28
N LEU A 243 -6.71 -19.11 5.85
CA LEU A 243 -7.97 -19.76 6.23
C LEU A 243 -8.63 -19.07 7.43
N GLU A 244 -7.86 -18.82 8.51
CA GLU A 244 -8.37 -18.20 9.74
C GLU A 244 -8.92 -16.79 9.45
N LEU A 245 -8.19 -16.01 8.66
CA LEU A 245 -8.60 -14.67 8.25
C LEU A 245 -9.96 -14.69 7.54
N ARG A 246 -10.17 -15.62 6.59
CA ARG A 246 -11.44 -15.75 5.88
C ARG A 246 -12.58 -16.20 6.79
N LEU A 247 -12.33 -17.12 7.70
CA LEU A 247 -13.34 -17.55 8.66
C LEU A 247 -13.82 -16.40 9.55
N ARG A 248 -12.88 -15.60 10.06
CA ARG A 248 -13.20 -14.42 10.87
C ARG A 248 -13.81 -13.28 10.05
N ALA A 249 -13.26 -12.99 8.87
CA ALA A 249 -13.84 -12.00 7.96
C ALA A 249 -15.28 -12.36 7.59
N ARG A 250 -15.57 -13.64 7.31
CA ARG A 250 -16.93 -14.11 7.05
C ARG A 250 -17.84 -13.94 8.27
N ALA A 251 -17.37 -14.29 9.47
CA ALA A 251 -18.14 -14.13 10.71
C ALA A 251 -18.50 -12.64 10.96
N HIS A 252 -17.61 -11.73 10.59
CA HIS A 252 -17.81 -10.28 10.73
C HIS A 252 -18.41 -9.63 9.48
N ARG A 253 -18.75 -10.40 8.44
CA ARG A 253 -19.27 -9.89 7.17
C ARG A 253 -18.35 -8.82 6.55
N ILE A 254 -17.08 -9.15 6.45
CA ILE A 254 -16.05 -8.35 5.79
C ILE A 254 -15.70 -9.02 4.48
N PRO A 255 -15.82 -8.34 3.32
CA PRO A 255 -15.36 -8.90 2.05
C PRO A 255 -13.84 -9.07 2.06
N VAL A 256 -13.37 -10.14 1.39
CA VAL A 256 -11.95 -10.45 1.23
C VAL A 256 -11.59 -10.40 -0.24
N LEU A 257 -10.48 -9.74 -0.53
CA LEU A 257 -9.82 -9.73 -1.82
C LEU A 257 -8.48 -10.46 -1.73
N MET A 258 -8.06 -11.08 -2.82
CA MET A 258 -6.72 -11.63 -2.99
C MET A 258 -6.30 -11.43 -4.45
N ASP A 259 -5.05 -11.11 -4.67
CA ASP A 259 -4.40 -11.09 -5.98
C ASP A 259 -3.40 -12.24 -6.06
N THR A 260 -3.23 -12.79 -7.23
CA THR A 260 -2.06 -13.62 -7.52
C THR A 260 -1.23 -12.97 -8.61
N SER A 261 0.08 -12.99 -8.45
CA SER A 261 1.00 -12.41 -9.43
C SER A 261 1.05 -13.18 -10.76
N ASP A 262 0.26 -14.24 -10.93
CA ASP A 262 0.15 -15.01 -12.18
C ASP A 262 -1.16 -14.69 -12.88
N ARG A 263 -1.09 -14.31 -14.17
CA ARG A 263 -2.22 -14.00 -15.03
C ARG A 263 -3.18 -12.93 -14.52
N GLY A 264 -2.75 -12.11 -13.53
CA GLY A 264 -3.58 -11.05 -12.94
C GLY A 264 -4.89 -11.55 -12.36
N LEU A 265 -4.88 -12.68 -11.67
CA LEU A 265 -6.07 -13.23 -11.00
C LEU A 265 -6.44 -12.35 -9.81
N ILE A 266 -7.66 -11.83 -9.81
CA ILE A 266 -8.31 -11.18 -8.67
C ILE A 266 -9.39 -12.11 -8.14
N ASP A 267 -9.26 -12.50 -6.89
CA ASP A 267 -10.21 -13.33 -6.15
C ASP A 267 -11.04 -12.44 -5.22
N VAL A 268 -12.36 -12.56 -5.28
CA VAL A 268 -13.31 -11.73 -4.54
C VAL A 268 -14.27 -12.59 -3.75
N GLU A 269 -14.32 -12.43 -2.44
CA GLU A 269 -15.27 -13.11 -1.55
C GLU A 269 -16.13 -12.08 -0.82
N ARG A 270 -17.41 -11.96 -1.20
CA ARG A 270 -18.39 -10.99 -0.70
C ARG A 270 -19.14 -11.52 0.53
N PHE A 271 -18.40 -11.77 1.62
CA PHE A 271 -19.03 -12.25 2.87
C PHE A 271 -20.01 -11.24 3.49
N ASP A 272 -19.95 -9.99 3.09
CA ASP A 272 -20.94 -8.97 3.45
C ASP A 272 -22.32 -9.25 2.84
N LEU A 273 -22.39 -9.81 1.63
CA LEU A 273 -23.60 -10.16 0.90
C LEU A 273 -23.91 -11.66 0.95
N GLU A 274 -22.88 -12.49 1.01
CA GLU A 274 -22.94 -13.96 0.96
C GLU A 274 -22.30 -14.57 2.22
N PRO A 275 -22.91 -14.41 3.43
CA PRO A 275 -22.29 -14.82 4.70
C PRO A 275 -22.09 -16.33 4.83
N ASP A 276 -22.84 -17.14 4.08
CA ASP A 276 -22.75 -18.60 4.10
C ASP A 276 -21.84 -19.15 2.99
N ARG A 277 -21.22 -18.26 2.18
CA ARG A 277 -20.31 -18.67 1.12
C ARG A 277 -19.14 -19.47 1.68
N PRO A 278 -18.80 -20.63 1.11
CA PRO A 278 -17.60 -21.36 1.47
C PRO A 278 -16.36 -20.49 1.25
N ILE A 279 -15.43 -20.46 2.21
CA ILE A 279 -14.17 -19.74 2.08
C ILE A 279 -13.37 -20.27 0.88
N LEU A 280 -12.60 -19.39 0.23
CA LEU A 280 -11.85 -19.73 -0.99
C LEU A 280 -12.74 -20.43 -2.03
N HIS A 281 -13.99 -20.00 -2.15
CA HIS A 281 -14.99 -20.56 -3.08
C HIS A 281 -15.23 -22.08 -2.93
N GLY A 282 -14.86 -22.68 -1.78
CA GLY A 282 -14.95 -24.12 -1.54
C GLY A 282 -13.77 -24.93 -2.08
N LEU A 283 -12.75 -24.29 -2.65
CA LEU A 283 -11.57 -24.96 -3.23
C LEU A 283 -10.79 -25.80 -2.22
N VAL A 284 -10.83 -25.45 -0.94
CA VAL A 284 -10.12 -26.17 0.12
C VAL A 284 -10.98 -27.17 0.88
N GLY A 285 -12.25 -27.36 0.46
CA GLY A 285 -13.20 -28.28 1.14
C GLY A 285 -13.34 -27.97 2.63
N ASP A 286 -13.28 -29.00 3.46
CA ASP A 286 -13.41 -28.91 4.92
C ASP A 286 -12.07 -28.69 5.65
N LEU A 287 -11.07 -28.15 4.97
CA LEU A 287 -9.77 -27.85 5.57
C LEU A 287 -9.92 -26.76 6.64
N THR A 288 -9.38 -27.04 7.83
CA THR A 288 -9.39 -26.09 8.95
C THR A 288 -8.00 -25.54 9.22
N PRO A 289 -7.88 -24.34 9.84
CA PRO A 289 -6.58 -23.79 10.24
C PRO A 289 -5.78 -24.72 11.16
N ALA A 290 -6.45 -25.43 12.06
CA ALA A 290 -5.81 -26.39 12.94
C ALA A 290 -5.21 -27.58 12.19
N ARG A 291 -5.95 -28.10 11.20
CA ARG A 291 -5.49 -29.22 10.36
C ARG A 291 -4.30 -28.81 9.51
N ILE A 292 -4.33 -27.63 8.86
CA ILE A 292 -3.24 -27.17 8.00
C ILE A 292 -1.93 -26.91 8.77
N ARG A 293 -2.02 -26.44 10.02
CA ARG A 293 -0.83 -26.26 10.87
C ARG A 293 -0.09 -27.56 11.14
N GLY A 294 -0.80 -28.68 11.18
CA GLY A 294 -0.24 -30.02 11.40
C GLY A 294 0.34 -30.68 10.14
N LEU A 295 0.16 -30.09 8.94
CA LEU A 295 0.66 -30.67 7.69
C LEU A 295 2.11 -30.29 7.42
N SER A 296 2.84 -31.20 6.77
CA SER A 296 4.15 -30.90 6.18
C SER A 296 4.02 -29.88 5.03
N THR A 297 5.14 -29.30 4.59
CA THR A 297 5.14 -28.42 3.43
C THR A 297 4.66 -29.14 2.17
N GLU A 298 5.04 -30.39 1.98
CA GLU A 298 4.63 -31.22 0.84
C GLU A 298 3.12 -31.49 0.86
N ASP A 299 2.55 -31.81 2.05
CA ASP A 299 1.13 -32.05 2.19
C ASP A 299 0.27 -30.79 2.00
N LYS A 300 0.85 -29.58 2.12
CA LYS A 300 0.19 -28.30 1.85
C LYS A 300 0.11 -27.98 0.36
N VAL A 301 1.04 -28.49 -0.46
CA VAL A 301 1.14 -28.16 -1.90
C VAL A 301 -0.20 -28.37 -2.64
N PRO A 302 -0.94 -29.47 -2.50
CA PRO A 302 -2.20 -29.66 -3.21
C PRO A 302 -3.23 -28.55 -2.93
N TYR A 303 -3.30 -28.06 -1.69
CA TYR A 303 -4.21 -26.98 -1.32
C TYR A 303 -3.76 -25.63 -1.90
N VAL A 304 -2.46 -25.35 -1.86
CA VAL A 304 -1.90 -24.15 -2.49
C VAL A 304 -2.21 -24.18 -3.98
N MET A 305 -1.99 -25.30 -4.67
CA MET A 305 -2.27 -25.44 -6.10
C MET A 305 -3.75 -25.24 -6.44
N GLN A 306 -4.66 -25.70 -5.59
CA GLN A 306 -6.10 -25.43 -5.77
C GLN A 306 -6.43 -23.94 -5.62
N ILE A 307 -5.82 -23.26 -4.60
CA ILE A 307 -6.05 -21.84 -4.34
C ILE A 307 -5.52 -20.97 -5.49
N ILE A 308 -4.32 -21.24 -5.98
CA ILE A 308 -3.75 -20.48 -7.10
C ILE A 308 -4.37 -20.86 -8.46
N GLY A 309 -5.06 -21.99 -8.56
CA GLY A 309 -5.75 -22.45 -9.76
C GLY A 309 -4.83 -23.22 -10.70
N GLN A 310 -4.43 -24.44 -10.29
CA GLN A 310 -3.46 -25.27 -11.04
C GLN A 310 -3.79 -25.44 -12.54
N ASP A 311 -5.09 -25.52 -12.88
CA ASP A 311 -5.55 -25.72 -14.27
C ASP A 311 -5.51 -24.43 -15.12
N THR A 312 -5.20 -23.30 -14.47
CA THR A 312 -5.20 -21.97 -15.09
C THR A 312 -3.86 -21.26 -14.97
N LEU A 313 -2.82 -21.94 -14.50
CA LEU A 313 -1.48 -21.37 -14.39
C LEU A 313 -0.91 -21.00 -15.76
N SER A 314 -0.14 -19.91 -15.81
CA SER A 314 0.66 -19.62 -17.02
C SER A 314 1.70 -20.73 -17.23
N THR A 315 2.05 -20.99 -18.49
CA THR A 315 3.07 -22.00 -18.84
C THR A 315 4.41 -21.74 -18.14
N ARG A 316 4.81 -20.47 -18.01
CA ARG A 316 6.06 -20.08 -17.36
C ARG A 316 6.01 -20.31 -15.85
N PHE A 317 4.89 -19.99 -15.21
CA PHE A 317 4.76 -20.21 -13.77
C PHE A 317 4.68 -21.71 -13.47
N ALA A 318 3.90 -22.50 -14.23
CA ALA A 318 3.85 -23.94 -14.08
C ALA A 318 5.22 -24.60 -14.22
N ALA A 319 6.01 -24.19 -15.22
CA ALA A 319 7.40 -24.68 -15.40
C ALA A 319 8.29 -24.29 -14.20
N SER A 320 8.13 -23.07 -13.65
CA SER A 320 8.95 -22.61 -12.52
C SER A 320 8.70 -23.37 -11.23
N LEU A 321 7.52 -23.96 -11.04
CA LEU A 321 7.20 -24.75 -9.85
C LEU A 321 8.08 -26.00 -9.75
N LEU A 322 8.52 -26.54 -10.88
CA LEU A 322 9.46 -27.69 -10.92
C LEU A 322 10.88 -27.29 -10.50
N GLU A 323 11.19 -26.00 -10.59
CA GLU A 323 12.51 -25.44 -10.31
C GLU A 323 12.64 -24.89 -8.87
N VAL A 324 11.53 -24.81 -8.13
CA VAL A 324 11.54 -24.34 -6.72
C VAL A 324 12.38 -25.31 -5.89
N GLN A 325 13.30 -24.77 -5.11
CA GLN A 325 14.33 -25.48 -4.32
C GLN A 325 15.34 -26.30 -5.17
N GLN A 326 15.31 -26.15 -6.49
CA GLN A 326 16.32 -26.68 -7.40
C GLN A 326 17.24 -25.58 -7.91
N THR A 327 16.70 -24.67 -8.70
CA THR A 327 17.41 -23.51 -9.29
C THR A 327 16.95 -22.18 -8.74
N VAL A 328 15.75 -22.11 -8.17
CA VAL A 328 15.17 -20.93 -7.49
C VAL A 328 14.74 -21.29 -6.07
N SER A 329 14.92 -20.36 -5.13
CA SER A 329 14.59 -20.59 -3.71
C SER A 329 13.11 -20.59 -3.41
N THR A 330 12.32 -19.84 -4.20
CA THR A 330 10.88 -19.70 -4.06
C THR A 330 10.27 -19.39 -5.44
N TRP A 331 8.93 -19.36 -5.54
CA TRP A 331 8.27 -19.04 -6.82
C TRP A 331 8.63 -17.65 -7.33
N PRO A 332 8.84 -17.53 -8.65
CA PRO A 332 9.17 -16.26 -9.28
C PRO A 332 8.02 -15.27 -9.22
N GLN A 333 8.35 -14.02 -8.99
CA GLN A 333 7.43 -12.88 -9.07
C GLN A 333 8.08 -11.76 -9.85
N LEU A 334 7.33 -11.12 -10.74
CA LEU A 334 7.78 -9.96 -11.50
C LEU A 334 7.15 -8.68 -10.95
N GLY A 335 7.95 -7.62 -10.88
CA GLY A 335 7.47 -6.31 -10.45
C GLY A 335 6.28 -5.81 -11.29
N SER A 336 6.26 -6.06 -12.59
CA SER A 336 5.13 -5.70 -13.46
C SER A 336 3.84 -6.44 -13.08
N ALA A 337 3.91 -7.74 -12.78
CA ALA A 337 2.75 -8.53 -12.35
C ALA A 337 2.22 -8.07 -11.00
N VAL A 338 3.12 -7.83 -10.03
CA VAL A 338 2.77 -7.32 -8.70
C VAL A 338 2.15 -5.92 -8.76
N VAL A 339 2.64 -5.03 -9.63
CA VAL A 339 2.06 -3.69 -9.82
C VAL A 339 0.68 -3.78 -10.47
N HIS A 340 0.53 -4.65 -11.47
CA HIS A 340 -0.75 -4.88 -12.15
C HIS A 340 -1.81 -5.42 -11.18
N GLY A 341 -1.49 -6.50 -10.44
CA GLY A 341 -2.38 -7.07 -9.45
C GLY A 341 -2.74 -6.08 -8.34
N GLY A 342 -1.74 -5.36 -7.81
CA GLY A 342 -1.96 -4.31 -6.82
C GLY A 342 -2.89 -3.19 -7.29
N ALA A 343 -2.78 -2.76 -8.55
CA ALA A 343 -3.69 -1.78 -9.13
C ALA A 343 -5.11 -2.35 -9.30
N ALA A 344 -5.25 -3.60 -9.77
CA ALA A 344 -6.54 -4.25 -9.94
C ALA A 344 -7.24 -4.51 -8.59
N ALA A 345 -6.49 -4.93 -7.55
CA ALA A 345 -7.01 -5.11 -6.21
C ALA A 345 -7.45 -3.78 -5.58
N ALA A 346 -6.67 -2.70 -5.75
CA ALA A 346 -7.03 -1.37 -5.27
C ALA A 346 -8.27 -0.81 -5.97
N ASP A 347 -8.39 -0.94 -7.29
CA ASP A 347 -9.60 -0.55 -8.04
C ASP A 347 -10.83 -1.34 -7.56
N THR A 348 -10.68 -2.66 -7.38
CA THR A 348 -11.75 -3.53 -6.87
C THR A 348 -12.15 -3.14 -5.45
N ALA A 349 -11.19 -2.86 -4.56
CA ALA A 349 -11.44 -2.40 -3.21
C ALA A 349 -12.21 -1.07 -3.19
N ARG A 350 -11.81 -0.11 -4.03
CA ARG A 350 -12.52 1.18 -4.18
C ARG A 350 -13.97 0.98 -4.63
N ARG A 351 -14.21 0.12 -5.63
CA ARG A 351 -15.56 -0.22 -6.10
C ARG A 351 -16.41 -0.83 -5.00
N LEU A 352 -15.85 -1.76 -4.23
CA LEU A 352 -16.52 -2.35 -3.07
C LEU A 352 -16.86 -1.29 -2.01
N ALA A 353 -15.89 -0.42 -1.69
CA ALA A 353 -16.07 0.64 -0.71
C ALA A 353 -17.15 1.66 -1.09
N LEU A 354 -17.37 1.85 -2.39
CA LEU A 354 -18.44 2.71 -2.94
C LEU A 354 -19.77 1.97 -3.15
N GLY A 355 -19.83 0.66 -2.90
CA GLY A 355 -21.05 -0.11 -3.09
C GLY A 355 -21.37 -0.43 -4.56
N GLU A 356 -20.39 -0.34 -5.44
CA GLU A 356 -20.56 -0.75 -6.84
C GLU A 356 -20.82 -2.27 -6.94
N PRO A 357 -21.46 -2.74 -8.04
CA PRO A 357 -21.86 -4.15 -8.18
C PRO A 357 -20.67 -5.06 -8.50
N VAL A 358 -19.85 -5.34 -7.50
CA VAL A 358 -18.78 -6.35 -7.57
C VAL A 358 -19.30 -7.66 -6.99
N ARG A 359 -19.19 -8.76 -7.73
CA ARG A 359 -19.64 -10.10 -7.33
C ARG A 359 -18.49 -10.93 -6.79
N SER A 360 -18.81 -11.92 -5.94
CA SER A 360 -17.84 -12.96 -5.60
C SER A 360 -17.46 -13.75 -6.85
N GLY A 361 -16.18 -14.09 -6.95
CA GLY A 361 -15.66 -14.83 -8.11
C GLY A 361 -14.16 -14.69 -8.27
N ARG A 362 -13.65 -15.33 -9.29
CA ARG A 362 -12.23 -15.31 -9.68
C ARG A 362 -12.13 -14.73 -11.08
N TYR A 363 -11.43 -13.61 -11.20
CA TYR A 363 -11.37 -12.81 -12.41
C TYR A 363 -9.93 -12.71 -12.90
N TYR A 364 -9.70 -12.99 -14.18
CA TYR A 364 -8.38 -12.93 -14.78
C TYR A 364 -8.25 -11.69 -15.65
N VAL A 365 -7.26 -10.83 -15.34
CA VAL A 365 -6.86 -9.70 -16.17
C VAL A 365 -5.51 -10.04 -16.80
N ASP A 366 -5.54 -11.07 -17.64
CA ASP A 366 -4.35 -11.65 -18.26
C ASP A 366 -3.90 -10.80 -19.45
N LEU A 367 -2.87 -9.96 -19.22
CA LEU A 367 -2.34 -9.09 -20.26
C LEU A 367 -1.73 -9.89 -21.41
N GLU A 368 -1.14 -11.06 -21.17
CA GLU A 368 -0.58 -11.89 -22.24
C GLU A 368 -1.67 -12.33 -23.20
N GLN A 369 -2.80 -12.79 -22.69
CA GLN A 369 -3.95 -13.15 -23.53
C GLN A 369 -4.60 -11.95 -24.25
N LEU A 370 -4.64 -10.79 -23.57
CA LEU A 370 -5.31 -9.61 -24.11
C LEU A 370 -4.52 -8.94 -25.25
N ILE A 371 -3.19 -8.98 -25.19
CA ILE A 371 -2.31 -8.27 -26.14
C ILE A 371 -1.60 -9.20 -27.15
N SER A 372 -1.59 -10.51 -26.92
CA SER A 372 -1.08 -11.48 -27.90
C SER A 372 -1.97 -11.46 -29.13
N GLY A 373 -1.36 -11.33 -30.28
CA GLY A 373 -2.07 -11.52 -31.57
C GLY A 373 -2.65 -12.94 -31.67
N PRO A 374 -3.49 -13.20 -32.69
CA PRO A 374 -3.92 -14.57 -32.97
C PRO A 374 -2.67 -15.45 -33.17
N GLU A 375 -2.70 -16.65 -32.60
CA GLU A 375 -1.61 -17.61 -32.82
C GLU A 375 -1.34 -17.74 -34.33
N PRO A 376 -0.08 -17.67 -34.75
CA PRO A 376 0.23 -17.84 -36.15
C PRO A 376 -0.33 -19.18 -36.63
N GLY A 377 -1.10 -19.14 -37.71
CA GLY A 377 -1.67 -20.35 -38.31
C GLY A 377 -0.56 -21.37 -38.63
N PRO A 378 -0.86 -22.65 -38.78
CA PRO A 378 0.11 -23.73 -38.91
C PRO A 378 1.05 -23.61 -40.14
N GLY A 379 1.01 -22.52 -40.89
CA GLY A 379 1.92 -22.19 -41.99
C GLY A 379 2.82 -20.97 -41.80
N GLU A 380 2.60 -20.16 -40.72
CA GLU A 380 3.34 -18.90 -40.49
C GLU A 380 4.52 -19.06 -39.52
N ALA A 381 4.56 -20.16 -38.75
CA ALA A 381 5.63 -20.44 -37.79
C ALA A 381 6.99 -20.83 -38.41
N ALA A 382 7.06 -20.97 -39.75
CA ALA A 382 8.28 -21.38 -40.45
C ALA A 382 9.08 -20.22 -41.07
N ALA A 383 8.66 -18.96 -40.88
CA ALA A 383 9.27 -17.78 -41.53
C ALA A 383 9.82 -16.72 -40.51
N ALA A 384 9.96 -17.02 -39.21
CA ALA A 384 10.50 -16.12 -38.19
C ALA A 384 11.85 -16.62 -37.65
#